data_b431a5578de78b44b2db21cea559d5cf
#
_entry.id   b431a5578de78b44b2db21cea559d5cf
#
_cell.length_a   1.000
_cell.length_b   1.000
_cell.length_c   1.000
_cell.angle_alpha   90.00
_cell.angle_beta   90.00
_cell.angle_gamma   90.00
#
_symmetry.space_group_name_H-M   'P 1'
#
loop_
_entity.id
_entity.type
_entity.pdbx_description
1 polymer ?
#
loop_
_entity_poly.entity_id
_entity_poly.type
_entity_poly.pdbx_seq_one_letter_code
_entity_poly.pdbx_strand_id
1 'polypeptide(L)'
;PRPERFHGIIAPSISHEGYSSPTHSYWDDYWALKGWHDGAWLAEQWGDKALASYAREQYAALRESLRKSIEATMAWKGVDTIPAAADLGDGDPTSVSIALDPAGQMDVLPHKALVTTFDRYLADVRKRKAPGELYAYTPYELRNVLTYVYLDRPADAQELLTDVVGDRRPPEWNMWAEVVHSRLRHPGYLGDMPHTWIGSEYAR
;
A
#
# COMPACT_ATOMS: atom_id res chain seq x y z
N PRO A 1 -13.69 -26.28 7.40
CA PRO A 1 -12.98 -25.82 6.20
C PRO A 1 -12.49 -24.40 6.41
N ARG A 2 -11.28 -24.09 5.98
CA ARG A 2 -10.74 -22.74 6.02
C ARG A 2 -11.53 -21.87 5.04
N PRO A 3 -11.92 -20.61 5.42
CA PRO A 3 -12.64 -19.73 4.50
C PRO A 3 -11.88 -19.50 3.19
N GLU A 4 -12.60 -19.36 2.07
CA GLU A 4 -12.02 -19.21 0.74
C GLU A 4 -11.02 -18.05 0.65
N ARG A 5 -11.31 -16.94 1.34
CA ARG A 5 -10.44 -15.77 1.38
C ARG A 5 -9.02 -16.00 1.91
N PHE A 6 -8.77 -17.15 2.53
CA PHE A 6 -7.44 -17.52 3.04
C PHE A 6 -6.72 -18.57 2.18
N HIS A 7 -7.29 -18.96 1.04
CA HIS A 7 -6.71 -20.02 0.22
C HIS A 7 -5.65 -19.48 -0.74
N GLY A 8 -4.46 -20.07 -0.68
CA GLY A 8 -3.38 -19.81 -1.63
C GLY A 8 -2.71 -18.44 -1.52
N ILE A 9 -2.98 -17.69 -0.47
CA ILE A 9 -2.29 -16.46 -0.11
C ILE A 9 -1.20 -16.69 0.94
N ILE A 10 -0.35 -15.70 1.17
CA ILE A 10 0.75 -15.76 2.13
C ILE A 10 0.20 -16.04 3.54
N ALA A 11 0.96 -16.82 4.32
CA ALA A 11 0.61 -17.14 5.70
C ALA A 11 0.55 -15.87 6.58
N PRO A 12 -0.26 -15.86 7.65
CA PRO A 12 -0.39 -14.68 8.51
C PRO A 12 0.95 -14.30 9.14
N SER A 13 1.25 -13.01 9.13
CA SER A 13 2.46 -12.42 9.71
C SER A 13 2.13 -11.10 10.43
N ILE A 14 3.08 -10.53 11.15
CA ILE A 14 2.99 -9.14 11.63
C ILE A 14 3.07 -8.17 10.44
N SER A 15 3.60 -8.64 9.30
CA SER A 15 3.76 -7.86 8.07
C SER A 15 4.69 -6.66 8.28
N HIS A 16 4.32 -5.50 7.76
CA HIS A 16 5.07 -4.25 7.87
C HIS A 16 4.93 -3.56 9.24
N GLU A 17 4.80 -4.34 10.33
CA GLU A 17 4.57 -3.84 11.69
C GLU A 17 3.22 -3.10 11.88
N GLY A 18 2.33 -3.19 10.89
CA GLY A 18 1.02 -2.52 10.91
C GLY A 18 -0.04 -3.24 11.76
N TYR A 19 0.21 -4.50 12.13
CA TYR A 19 -0.74 -5.32 12.88
C TYR A 19 -0.19 -5.73 14.24
N SER A 20 -1.05 -5.72 15.25
CA SER A 20 -0.70 -6.14 16.60
C SER A 20 -0.63 -7.66 16.79
N SER A 21 -1.13 -8.41 15.83
CA SER A 21 -1.12 -9.89 15.79
C SER A 21 -0.96 -10.39 14.34
N PRO A 22 -0.50 -11.63 14.14
CA PRO A 22 -0.35 -12.19 12.80
C PRO A 22 -1.66 -12.14 12.00
N THR A 23 -1.61 -11.59 10.80
CA THR A 23 -2.73 -11.31 9.91
C THR A 23 -2.34 -11.65 8.48
N HIS A 24 -3.29 -12.13 7.67
CA HIS A 24 -3.07 -12.33 6.23
C HIS A 24 -3.13 -10.96 5.53
N SER A 25 -1.99 -10.29 5.49
CA SER A 25 -1.83 -8.97 4.90
C SER A 25 -1.62 -9.06 3.39
N TYR A 26 -2.41 -8.36 2.60
CA TYR A 26 -2.20 -8.29 1.16
C TYR A 26 -0.93 -7.52 0.76
N TRP A 27 -0.37 -6.70 1.64
CA TRP A 27 0.98 -6.15 1.48
C TRP A 27 2.02 -7.26 1.24
N ASP A 28 1.97 -8.33 2.04
CA ASP A 28 2.90 -9.46 1.91
C ASP A 28 2.71 -10.19 0.56
N ASP A 29 1.46 -10.34 0.13
CA ASP A 29 1.15 -10.95 -1.17
C ASP A 29 1.66 -10.10 -2.36
N TYR A 30 1.52 -8.77 -2.29
CA TYR A 30 2.05 -7.88 -3.33
C TYR A 30 3.57 -7.98 -3.45
N TRP A 31 4.29 -7.98 -2.34
CA TRP A 31 5.74 -8.16 -2.34
C TRP A 31 6.16 -9.56 -2.76
N ALA A 32 5.42 -10.60 -2.39
CA ALA A 32 5.69 -11.95 -2.85
C ALA A 32 5.50 -12.07 -4.38
N LEU A 33 4.48 -11.44 -4.95
CA LEU A 33 4.30 -11.37 -6.40
C LEU A 33 5.46 -10.65 -7.08
N LYS A 34 5.90 -9.52 -6.54
CA LYS A 34 7.09 -8.82 -7.03
C LYS A 34 8.33 -9.73 -6.99
N GLY A 35 8.52 -10.43 -5.87
CA GLY A 35 9.64 -11.37 -5.70
C GLY A 35 9.61 -12.52 -6.70
N TRP A 36 8.46 -13.14 -6.95
CA TRP A 36 8.33 -14.20 -7.96
C TRP A 36 8.58 -13.69 -9.38
N HIS A 37 8.05 -12.51 -9.73
CA HIS A 37 8.26 -11.89 -11.03
C HIS A 37 9.75 -11.61 -11.28
N ASP A 38 10.40 -10.93 -10.35
CA ASP A 38 11.81 -10.55 -10.49
C ASP A 38 12.74 -11.77 -10.39
N GLY A 39 12.37 -12.75 -9.54
CA GLY A 39 13.08 -14.03 -9.42
C GLY A 39 13.06 -14.83 -10.72
N ALA A 40 11.94 -14.83 -11.44
CA ALA A 40 11.84 -15.45 -12.76
C ALA A 40 12.78 -14.80 -13.77
N TRP A 41 12.81 -13.47 -13.79
CA TRP A 41 13.71 -12.70 -14.66
C TRP A 41 15.19 -12.97 -14.33
N LEU A 42 15.57 -12.95 -13.05
CA LEU A 42 16.94 -13.25 -12.62
C LEU A 42 17.37 -14.66 -13.02
N ALA A 43 16.50 -15.65 -12.80
CA ALA A 43 16.79 -17.04 -13.19
C ALA A 43 17.02 -17.17 -14.70
N GLU A 44 16.29 -16.43 -15.53
CA GLU A 44 16.53 -16.36 -16.97
C GLU A 44 17.89 -15.77 -17.31
N GLN A 45 18.29 -14.66 -16.66
CA GLN A 45 19.59 -14.05 -16.89
C GLN A 45 20.76 -15.01 -16.54
N TRP A 46 20.56 -15.88 -15.56
CA TRP A 46 21.53 -16.90 -15.20
C TRP A 46 21.44 -18.19 -16.03
N GLY A 47 20.42 -18.29 -16.91
CA GLY A 47 20.22 -19.46 -17.76
C GLY A 47 19.54 -20.65 -17.04
N ASP A 48 19.04 -20.45 -15.82
CA ASP A 48 18.28 -21.47 -15.08
C ASP A 48 16.80 -21.46 -15.50
N LYS A 49 16.54 -22.15 -16.62
CA LYS A 49 15.19 -22.23 -17.19
C LYS A 49 14.19 -22.95 -16.28
N ALA A 50 14.66 -23.93 -15.47
CA ALA A 50 13.79 -24.68 -14.59
C ALA A 50 13.30 -23.78 -13.45
N LEU A 51 14.20 -23.03 -12.82
CA LEU A 51 13.86 -22.08 -11.78
C LEU A 51 12.97 -20.94 -12.33
N ALA A 52 13.26 -20.44 -13.52
CA ALA A 52 12.44 -19.42 -14.15
C ALA A 52 11.00 -19.89 -14.41
N SER A 53 10.82 -21.13 -14.90
CA SER A 53 9.49 -21.75 -15.09
C SER A 53 8.74 -21.90 -13.76
N TYR A 54 9.41 -22.45 -12.76
CA TYR A 54 8.84 -22.60 -11.42
C TYR A 54 8.39 -21.26 -10.84
N ALA A 55 9.23 -20.22 -10.91
CA ALA A 55 8.89 -18.90 -10.40
C ALA A 55 7.66 -18.28 -11.10
N ARG A 56 7.54 -18.47 -12.43
CA ARG A 56 6.34 -18.01 -13.18
C ARG A 56 5.08 -18.79 -12.77
N GLU A 57 5.19 -20.08 -12.52
CA GLU A 57 4.07 -20.89 -12.04
C GLU A 57 3.59 -20.42 -10.66
N GLN A 58 4.54 -20.17 -9.73
CA GLN A 58 4.20 -19.62 -8.41
C GLN A 58 3.58 -18.22 -8.50
N TYR A 59 4.13 -17.35 -9.37
CA TYR A 59 3.57 -16.04 -9.64
C TYR A 59 2.11 -16.12 -10.11
N ALA A 60 1.83 -16.96 -11.11
CA ALA A 60 0.50 -17.11 -11.66
C ALA A 60 -0.50 -17.68 -10.63
N ALA A 61 -0.08 -18.66 -9.86
CA ALA A 61 -0.91 -19.28 -8.82
C ALA A 61 -1.24 -18.30 -7.69
N LEU A 62 -0.24 -17.57 -7.17
CA LEU A 62 -0.44 -16.58 -6.13
C LEU A 62 -1.33 -15.42 -6.62
N ARG A 63 -1.11 -14.97 -7.85
CA ARG A 63 -1.88 -13.88 -8.45
C ARG A 63 -3.37 -14.18 -8.55
N GLU A 64 -3.71 -15.39 -8.98
CA GLU A 64 -5.10 -15.85 -9.05
C GLU A 64 -5.72 -16.04 -7.66
N SER A 65 -4.95 -16.58 -6.72
CA SER A 65 -5.38 -16.74 -5.32
C SER A 65 -5.64 -15.39 -4.66
N LEU A 66 -4.76 -14.42 -4.87
CA LEU A 66 -4.90 -13.07 -4.33
C LEU A 66 -6.15 -12.38 -4.86
N ARG A 67 -6.40 -12.44 -6.19
CA ARG A 67 -7.61 -11.88 -6.78
C ARG A 67 -8.88 -12.44 -6.13
N LYS A 68 -8.98 -13.76 -6.02
CA LYS A 68 -10.11 -14.43 -5.37
C LYS A 68 -10.24 -14.05 -3.89
N SER A 69 -9.12 -13.99 -3.18
CA SER A 69 -9.09 -13.62 -1.77
C SER A 69 -9.62 -12.21 -1.53
N ILE A 70 -9.19 -11.23 -2.33
CA ILE A 70 -9.67 -9.84 -2.26
C ILE A 70 -11.18 -9.79 -2.50
N GLU A 71 -11.67 -10.40 -3.58
CA GLU A 71 -13.12 -10.45 -3.91
C GLU A 71 -13.92 -11.10 -2.78
N ALA A 72 -13.46 -12.25 -2.26
CA ALA A 72 -14.12 -12.97 -1.17
C ALA A 72 -14.10 -12.15 0.15
N THR A 73 -13.02 -11.42 0.43
CA THR A 73 -12.93 -10.54 1.60
C THR A 73 -13.87 -9.35 1.48
N MET A 74 -13.92 -8.72 0.32
CA MET A 74 -14.87 -7.63 0.06
C MET A 74 -16.32 -8.09 0.24
N ALA A 75 -16.66 -9.23 -0.30
CA ALA A 75 -17.99 -9.81 -0.17
C ALA A 75 -18.32 -10.18 1.29
N TRP A 76 -17.38 -10.82 2.00
CA TRP A 76 -17.54 -11.19 3.41
C TRP A 76 -17.75 -9.98 4.31
N LYS A 77 -16.96 -8.94 4.09
CA LYS A 77 -16.98 -7.71 4.90
C LYS A 77 -18.12 -6.77 4.50
N GLY A 78 -18.64 -6.89 3.26
CA GLY A 78 -19.65 -5.99 2.71
C GLY A 78 -19.06 -4.60 2.37
N VAL A 79 -17.81 -4.55 1.90
CA VAL A 79 -17.12 -3.30 1.52
C VAL A 79 -16.97 -3.19 0.01
N ASP A 80 -16.91 -1.96 -0.48
CA ASP A 80 -16.71 -1.61 -1.90
C ASP A 80 -15.33 -0.99 -2.16
N THR A 81 -14.43 -1.04 -1.17
CA THR A 81 -13.02 -0.63 -1.23
C THR A 81 -12.12 -1.85 -1.21
N ILE A 82 -10.86 -1.70 -1.65
CA ILE A 82 -9.85 -2.74 -1.54
C ILE A 82 -9.45 -2.93 -0.08
N PRO A 83 -9.59 -4.12 0.51
CA PRO A 83 -9.14 -4.39 1.87
C PRO A 83 -7.62 -4.51 1.95
N ALA A 84 -7.04 -4.20 3.12
CA ALA A 84 -5.63 -4.37 3.40
C ALA A 84 -5.28 -5.78 3.90
N ALA A 85 -6.24 -6.45 4.56
CA ALA A 85 -6.05 -7.79 5.11
C ALA A 85 -7.29 -8.69 4.94
N ALA A 86 -7.06 -9.98 4.71
CA ALA A 86 -8.13 -10.95 4.54
C ALA A 86 -8.85 -11.29 5.86
N ASP A 87 -8.20 -11.12 7.01
CA ASP A 87 -8.79 -11.38 8.32
C ASP A 87 -9.73 -10.27 8.78
N LEU A 88 -9.41 -9.03 8.42
CA LEU A 88 -10.04 -7.83 8.97
C LEU A 88 -10.98 -7.15 7.97
N GLY A 89 -10.65 -7.20 6.68
CA GLY A 89 -11.35 -6.44 5.66
C GLY A 89 -11.27 -4.93 5.93
N ASP A 90 -10.18 -4.50 6.55
CA ASP A 90 -9.88 -3.12 6.90
C ASP A 90 -9.37 -2.32 5.70
N GLY A 91 -9.37 -0.99 5.81
CA GLY A 91 -8.89 -0.10 4.77
C GLY A 91 -7.51 0.47 5.12
N ASP A 92 -6.53 0.26 4.23
CA ASP A 92 -5.24 0.94 4.26
C ASP A 92 -4.80 1.29 2.83
N PRO A 93 -5.07 2.52 2.36
CA PRO A 93 -4.67 2.96 1.02
C PRO A 93 -3.16 2.91 0.78
N THR A 94 -2.33 3.06 1.83
CA THR A 94 -0.87 2.98 1.69
C THR A 94 -0.39 1.56 1.42
N SER A 95 -1.06 0.56 1.96
CA SER A 95 -0.83 -0.85 1.63
C SER A 95 -1.33 -1.19 0.23
N VAL A 96 -2.49 -0.68 -0.17
CA VAL A 96 -3.05 -0.91 -1.51
C VAL A 96 -2.17 -0.33 -2.62
N SER A 97 -1.56 0.84 -2.41
CA SER A 97 -0.68 1.48 -3.39
C SER A 97 0.54 0.63 -3.76
N ILE A 98 1.02 -0.24 -2.88
CA ILE A 98 2.09 -1.20 -3.17
C ILE A 98 1.72 -2.17 -4.29
N ALA A 99 0.46 -2.51 -4.44
CA ALA A 99 0.00 -3.34 -5.55
C ALA A 99 0.28 -2.68 -6.90
N LEU A 100 0.18 -1.35 -6.99
CA LEU A 100 0.43 -0.61 -8.23
C LEU A 100 1.94 -0.45 -8.44
N ASP A 101 2.62 0.11 -7.43
CA ASP A 101 4.04 0.36 -7.47
C ASP A 101 4.67 0.11 -6.08
N PRO A 102 5.68 -0.77 -5.98
CA PRO A 102 6.48 -1.35 -7.07
C PRO A 102 5.98 -2.71 -7.59
N ALA A 103 4.88 -3.26 -7.09
CA ALA A 103 4.51 -4.64 -7.40
C ALA A 103 3.98 -4.84 -8.84
N GLY A 104 3.46 -3.79 -9.49
CA GLY A 104 2.96 -3.87 -10.87
C GLY A 104 1.71 -4.77 -11.01
N GLN A 105 0.85 -4.80 -9.99
CA GLN A 105 -0.30 -5.70 -9.89
C GLN A 105 -1.65 -4.96 -9.94
N MET A 106 -1.70 -3.76 -10.51
CA MET A 106 -2.92 -2.96 -10.57
C MET A 106 -4.12 -3.74 -11.15
N ASP A 107 -3.88 -4.57 -12.15
CA ASP A 107 -4.90 -5.35 -12.86
C ASP A 107 -5.42 -6.58 -12.10
N VAL A 108 -4.80 -6.93 -10.96
CA VAL A 108 -5.36 -7.92 -10.01
C VAL A 108 -6.51 -7.33 -9.21
N LEU A 109 -6.49 -6.01 -9.01
CA LEU A 109 -7.45 -5.32 -8.18
C LEU A 109 -8.75 -5.03 -8.95
N PRO A 110 -9.93 -5.22 -8.35
CA PRO A 110 -11.19 -4.77 -8.94
C PRO A 110 -11.16 -3.26 -9.18
N HIS A 111 -11.08 -2.82 -10.43
CA HIS A 111 -10.84 -1.42 -10.80
C HIS A 111 -11.81 -0.43 -10.12
N LYS A 112 -13.11 -0.76 -10.08
CA LYS A 112 -14.10 0.09 -9.41
C LYS A 112 -13.81 0.26 -7.92
N ALA A 113 -13.43 -0.82 -7.23
CA ALA A 113 -13.10 -0.78 -5.82
C ALA A 113 -11.79 0.01 -5.58
N LEU A 114 -10.82 -0.13 -6.48
CA LEU A 114 -9.58 0.66 -6.44
C LEU A 114 -9.89 2.16 -6.54
N VAL A 115 -10.66 2.59 -7.51
CA VAL A 115 -11.09 4.00 -7.64
C VAL A 115 -11.83 4.46 -6.39
N THR A 116 -12.79 3.68 -5.89
CA THR A 116 -13.55 4.02 -4.66
C THR A 116 -12.62 4.14 -3.44
N THR A 117 -11.61 3.28 -3.32
CA THR A 117 -10.62 3.36 -2.23
C THR A 117 -9.94 4.71 -2.21
N PHE A 118 -9.44 5.15 -3.36
CA PHE A 118 -8.69 6.41 -3.45
C PHE A 118 -9.58 7.65 -3.48
N ASP A 119 -10.83 7.55 -3.91
CA ASP A 119 -11.82 8.64 -3.71
C ASP A 119 -12.08 8.90 -2.23
N ARG A 120 -12.30 7.85 -1.45
CA ARG A 120 -12.50 7.97 0.01
C ARG A 120 -11.26 8.47 0.72
N TYR A 121 -10.10 7.93 0.36
CA TYR A 121 -8.84 8.38 0.92
C TYR A 121 -8.63 9.90 0.71
N LEU A 122 -8.83 10.40 -0.50
CA LEU A 122 -8.66 11.84 -0.75
C LEU A 122 -9.69 12.70 -0.01
N ALA A 123 -10.93 12.21 0.11
CA ALA A 123 -11.94 12.88 0.92
C ALA A 123 -11.52 12.98 2.41
N ASP A 124 -10.93 11.92 2.95
CA ASP A 124 -10.41 11.91 4.33
C ASP A 124 -9.19 12.84 4.48
N VAL A 125 -8.28 12.89 3.48
CA VAL A 125 -7.18 13.87 3.46
C VAL A 125 -7.72 15.31 3.51
N ARG A 126 -8.68 15.64 2.66
CA ARG A 126 -9.31 16.98 2.64
C ARG A 126 -9.98 17.32 3.96
N LYS A 127 -10.66 16.35 4.57
CA LYS A 127 -11.31 16.53 5.87
C LYS A 127 -10.30 16.82 6.98
N ARG A 128 -9.22 16.01 7.07
CA ARG A 128 -8.20 16.22 8.13
C ARG A 128 -7.45 17.55 7.98
N LYS A 129 -7.36 18.08 6.76
CA LYS A 129 -6.73 19.38 6.47
C LYS A 129 -7.68 20.58 6.64
N ALA A 130 -8.95 20.36 6.99
CA ALA A 130 -9.89 21.45 7.23
C ALA A 130 -9.45 22.33 8.41
N PRO A 131 -9.74 23.64 8.37
CA PRO A 131 -9.35 24.57 9.43
C PRO A 131 -9.88 24.12 10.80
N GLY A 132 -8.99 24.07 11.79
CA GLY A 132 -9.33 23.71 13.17
C GLY A 132 -9.25 22.21 13.48
N GLU A 133 -9.09 21.35 12.48
CA GLU A 133 -8.95 19.91 12.70
C GLU A 133 -7.57 19.56 13.27
N LEU A 134 -7.57 18.60 14.18
CA LEU A 134 -6.34 17.99 14.70
C LEU A 134 -6.10 16.68 13.98
N TYR A 135 -4.91 16.52 13.41
CA TYR A 135 -4.55 15.30 12.71
C TYR A 135 -3.15 14.82 13.08
N ALA A 136 -2.95 13.53 12.94
CA ALA A 136 -1.67 12.87 12.85
C ALA A 136 -1.75 11.86 11.71
N TYR A 137 -0.67 11.71 10.94
CA TYR A 137 -0.56 10.72 9.89
C TYR A 137 0.91 10.40 9.60
N THR A 138 1.13 9.32 8.88
CA THR A 138 2.47 8.98 8.40
C THR A 138 2.62 9.44 6.95
N PRO A 139 3.64 10.27 6.63
CA PRO A 139 3.91 10.70 5.25
C PRO A 139 4.27 9.58 4.26
N TYR A 140 4.21 8.30 4.66
CA TYR A 140 4.15 7.17 3.73
C TYR A 140 3.04 7.34 2.68
N GLU A 141 2.06 8.17 2.97
CA GLU A 141 1.02 8.55 2.02
C GLU A 141 1.56 9.22 0.75
N LEU A 142 2.83 9.62 0.69
CA LEU A 142 3.49 10.04 -0.56
C LEU A 142 3.37 9.00 -1.66
N ARG A 143 3.40 7.70 -1.33
CA ARG A 143 3.20 6.65 -2.35
C ARG A 143 1.84 6.70 -3.04
N ASN A 144 0.84 7.25 -2.39
CA ASN A 144 -0.50 7.43 -2.97
C ASN A 144 -0.52 8.50 -4.07
N VAL A 145 0.46 9.41 -4.11
CA VAL A 145 0.64 10.37 -5.23
C VAL A 145 0.81 9.61 -6.54
N LEU A 146 1.70 8.61 -6.55
CA LEU A 146 1.94 7.79 -7.74
C LEU A 146 0.70 6.97 -8.11
N THR A 147 -0.08 6.52 -7.13
CA THR A 147 -1.36 5.85 -7.40
C THR A 147 -2.31 6.74 -8.19
N TYR A 148 -2.43 8.03 -7.87
CA TYR A 148 -3.25 8.95 -8.65
C TYR A 148 -2.73 9.16 -10.06
N VAL A 149 -1.40 9.10 -10.27
CA VAL A 149 -0.83 9.11 -11.63
C VAL A 149 -1.26 7.86 -12.40
N TYR A 150 -1.18 6.67 -11.81
CA TYR A 150 -1.65 5.43 -12.43
C TYR A 150 -3.16 5.41 -12.73
N LEU A 151 -3.95 6.13 -11.93
CA LEU A 151 -5.38 6.29 -12.14
C LEU A 151 -5.76 7.42 -13.11
N ASP A 152 -4.77 8.05 -13.78
CA ASP A 152 -4.95 9.20 -14.69
C ASP A 152 -5.63 10.40 -14.00
N ARG A 153 -5.23 10.68 -12.76
CA ARG A 153 -5.76 11.75 -11.90
C ARG A 153 -4.66 12.74 -11.46
N PRO A 154 -4.02 13.45 -12.40
CA PRO A 154 -2.87 14.30 -12.09
C PRO A 154 -3.19 15.47 -11.15
N ALA A 155 -4.41 15.99 -11.17
CA ALA A 155 -4.84 17.07 -10.27
C ALA A 155 -4.86 16.60 -8.80
N ASP A 156 -5.37 15.40 -8.54
CA ASP A 156 -5.40 14.82 -7.20
C ASP A 156 -4.00 14.42 -6.73
N ALA A 157 -3.15 13.93 -7.63
CA ALA A 157 -1.73 13.71 -7.35
C ALA A 157 -1.02 15.00 -6.91
N GLN A 158 -1.23 16.09 -7.63
CA GLN A 158 -0.64 17.39 -7.31
C GLN A 158 -1.16 17.95 -5.98
N GLU A 159 -2.45 17.80 -5.69
CA GLU A 159 -3.06 18.21 -4.42
C GLU A 159 -2.39 17.47 -3.24
N LEU A 160 -2.36 16.14 -3.30
CA LEU A 160 -1.77 15.33 -2.23
C LEU A 160 -0.29 15.62 -2.06
N LEU A 161 0.47 15.72 -3.15
CA LEU A 161 1.90 16.06 -3.10
C LEU A 161 2.13 17.39 -2.40
N THR A 162 1.34 18.41 -2.75
CA THR A 162 1.45 19.74 -2.16
C THR A 162 1.20 19.71 -0.65
N ASP A 163 0.17 18.98 -0.22
CA ASP A 163 -0.17 18.82 1.18
C ASP A 163 0.95 18.14 1.99
N VAL A 164 1.46 17.01 1.50
CA VAL A 164 2.50 16.26 2.21
C VAL A 164 3.84 17.00 2.21
N VAL A 165 4.19 17.67 1.11
CA VAL A 165 5.40 18.52 1.05
C VAL A 165 5.30 19.70 2.02
N GLY A 166 4.11 20.26 2.20
CA GLY A 166 3.85 21.32 3.19
C GLY A 166 4.03 20.89 4.65
N ASP A 167 3.97 19.58 4.91
CA ASP A 167 4.09 19.01 6.25
C ASP A 167 5.51 18.55 6.63
N ARG A 168 6.54 18.94 5.88
CA ARG A 168 7.93 18.71 6.29
C ARG A 168 8.23 19.38 7.63
N ARG A 169 8.91 18.68 8.52
CA ARG A 169 9.19 19.14 9.89
C ARG A 169 10.62 18.79 10.31
N PRO A 170 11.53 19.74 10.54
CA PRO A 170 11.40 21.15 10.17
C PRO A 170 11.49 21.34 8.64
N PRO A 171 10.83 22.36 8.06
CA PRO A 171 10.81 22.57 6.60
C PRO A 171 12.21 22.71 6.00
N GLU A 172 13.13 23.33 6.72
CA GLU A 172 14.50 23.60 6.29
C GLU A 172 15.34 22.33 6.08
N TRP A 173 14.94 21.22 6.71
CA TRP A 173 15.66 19.94 6.56
C TRP A 173 15.24 19.19 5.31
N ASN A 174 14.19 19.59 4.61
CA ASN A 174 13.62 18.92 3.44
C ASN A 174 13.33 17.44 3.68
N MET A 175 12.92 17.09 4.90
CA MET A 175 12.67 15.72 5.34
C MET A 175 11.38 15.65 6.12
N TRP A 176 10.90 14.45 6.31
CA TRP A 176 9.75 14.13 7.15
C TRP A 176 10.16 13.28 8.33
N ALA A 177 9.46 13.46 9.44
CA ALA A 177 9.39 12.47 10.50
C ALA A 177 8.49 11.30 10.06
N GLU A 178 8.64 10.14 10.67
CA GLU A 178 7.76 8.98 10.43
C GLU A 178 6.28 9.33 10.65
N VAL A 179 6.01 10.12 11.68
CA VAL A 179 4.65 10.62 11.98
C VAL A 179 4.66 12.14 12.04
N VAL A 180 3.73 12.75 11.32
CA VAL A 180 3.48 14.20 11.35
C VAL A 180 2.19 14.47 12.12
N HIS A 181 2.23 15.47 13.01
CA HIS A 181 1.08 15.94 13.77
C HIS A 181 0.79 17.40 13.44
N SER A 182 -0.49 17.81 13.41
CA SER A 182 -0.90 19.21 13.15
C SER A 182 -0.33 20.21 14.16
N ARG A 183 -0.08 19.77 15.40
CA ARG A 183 0.63 20.57 16.42
C ARG A 183 2.12 20.35 16.31
N LEU A 184 2.88 21.37 15.99
CA LEU A 184 4.33 21.32 15.72
C LEU A 184 5.19 20.74 16.87
N ARG A 185 4.73 20.79 18.10
CA ARG A 185 5.47 20.33 19.29
C ARG A 185 4.69 19.29 20.08
N HIS A 186 3.94 18.47 19.40
CA HIS A 186 3.24 17.38 20.07
C HIS A 186 4.26 16.34 20.57
N PRO A 187 4.26 15.97 21.88
CA PRO A 187 5.29 15.11 22.47
C PRO A 187 5.16 13.62 22.09
N GLY A 188 4.02 13.20 21.58
CA GLY A 188 3.83 11.84 21.07
C GLY A 188 4.02 11.82 19.56
N TYR A 189 4.70 10.81 19.02
CA TYR A 189 4.81 10.52 17.59
C TYR A 189 5.74 11.45 16.79
N LEU A 190 7.02 11.32 17.01
CA LEU A 190 7.99 11.74 16.01
C LEU A 190 8.45 10.55 15.18
N GLY A 191 8.48 9.34 15.77
CA GLY A 191 9.08 8.19 15.15
C GLY A 191 10.53 8.48 14.75
N ASP A 192 11.00 7.80 13.73
CA ASP A 192 12.32 8.06 13.16
C ASP A 192 12.38 9.38 12.41
N MET A 193 13.50 10.12 12.58
CA MET A 193 13.74 11.38 11.89
C MET A 193 15.24 11.59 11.67
N PRO A 194 15.69 11.80 10.43
CA PRO A 194 14.91 11.81 9.18
C PRO A 194 14.45 10.42 8.79
N HIS A 195 13.24 10.29 8.24
CA HIS A 195 12.72 9.01 7.79
C HIS A 195 13.03 8.80 6.30
N THR A 196 14.07 8.01 6.02
CA THR A 196 14.56 7.82 4.64
C THR A 196 13.61 7.08 3.73
N TRP A 197 12.75 6.20 4.27
CA TRP A 197 11.72 5.51 3.50
C TRP A 197 10.75 6.50 2.86
N ILE A 198 10.27 7.48 3.64
CA ILE A 198 9.41 8.55 3.11
C ILE A 198 10.15 9.37 2.05
N GLY A 199 11.42 9.67 2.29
CA GLY A 199 12.27 10.35 1.29
C GLY A 199 12.39 9.58 -0.02
N SER A 200 12.43 8.24 0.02
CA SER A 200 12.46 7.40 -1.18
C SER A 200 11.16 7.44 -1.97
N GLU A 201 10.01 7.50 -1.30
CA GLU A 201 8.71 7.65 -1.95
C GLU A 201 8.57 9.02 -2.67
N TYR A 202 9.19 10.07 -2.12
CA TYR A 202 9.24 11.37 -2.76
C TYR A 202 10.13 11.39 -4.01
N ALA A 203 11.21 10.62 -3.99
CA ALA A 203 12.18 10.58 -5.09
C ALA A 203 11.72 9.73 -6.28
N ARG A 204 10.72 8.93 -6.13
CA ARG A 204 10.11 8.07 -7.18
C ARG A 204 9.12 8.86 -8.01
#